data_0124b8177dbd8bc0612dad193b3347d6
#
_entry.id   0124b8177dbd8bc0612dad193b3347d6
#
_cell.length_a   1.000
_cell.length_b   1.000
_cell.length_c   1.000
_cell.angle_alpha   90.00
_cell.angle_beta   90.00
_cell.angle_gamma   90.00
#
_symmetry.space_group_name_H-M   'P 1'
#
loop_
_entity.id
_entity.type
_entity.pdbx_description
1 polymer ?
#
loop_
_entity_poly.entity_id
_entity_poly.type
_entity_poly.pdbx_seq_one_letter_code
_entity_poly.pdbx_strand_id
1 'polypeptide(L)'
;MKTTVKTTIAYILPFAVWMGLMFALPPTALSYAVRSAATLLVGVACLAVCRQDSSQNSTVERSRIRAYAVGIVAGAAVCAMWIWLPTWPFPEPTVPDPSPYAPTTCGWTLTLAKLAGSAFVIAPVEEVFFRSFLYRWLIDRNFAAVPLTRFDLSAFLWTALIFSLEHDRPIAAAITGAIYGLLAIRMGIGSAIAAHVTTNLLLGLHVIHHNAWQFW
;
A
#
# COMPACT_ATOMS: atom_id res chain seq x y z
N MET A 1 24.47 0.58 -8.56
CA MET A 1 24.03 1.92 -9.02
C MET A 1 24.14 2.89 -7.86
N LYS A 2 24.57 4.13 -8.05
CA LYS A 2 24.55 5.14 -6.97
C LYS A 2 23.16 5.77 -6.91
N THR A 3 22.59 5.85 -5.70
CA THR A 3 21.35 6.59 -5.47
C THR A 3 21.56 8.07 -5.79
N THR A 4 20.69 8.63 -6.62
CA THR A 4 20.69 10.06 -6.92
C THR A 4 19.54 10.74 -6.19
N VAL A 5 19.61 12.06 -6.03
CA VAL A 5 18.49 12.86 -5.47
C VAL A 5 17.21 12.63 -6.29
N LYS A 6 17.33 12.59 -7.63
CA LYS A 6 16.20 12.30 -8.52
C LYS A 6 15.57 10.93 -8.24
N THR A 7 16.40 9.90 -8.05
CA THR A 7 15.93 8.56 -7.70
C THR A 7 15.17 8.57 -6.36
N THR A 8 15.76 9.19 -5.33
CA THR A 8 15.12 9.29 -4.01
C THR A 8 13.76 9.99 -4.08
N ILE A 9 13.71 11.14 -4.78
CA ILE A 9 12.45 11.88 -4.96
C ILE A 9 11.39 11.01 -5.65
N ALA A 10 11.75 10.27 -6.70
CA ALA A 10 10.80 9.46 -7.45
C ALA A 10 10.14 8.35 -6.60
N TYR A 11 10.85 7.81 -5.62
CA TYR A 11 10.30 6.80 -4.71
C TYR A 11 9.47 7.39 -3.57
N ILE A 12 9.75 8.62 -3.14
CA ILE A 12 9.09 9.24 -1.99
C ILE A 12 7.88 10.09 -2.43
N LEU A 13 8.02 10.83 -3.54
CA LEU A 13 7.07 11.88 -3.90
C LEU A 13 5.61 11.43 -4.04
N PRO A 14 5.28 10.28 -4.68
CA PRO A 14 3.90 9.84 -4.79
C PRO A 14 3.25 9.63 -3.42
N PHE A 15 3.98 8.99 -2.49
CA PHE A 15 3.51 8.77 -1.13
C PHE A 15 3.43 10.07 -0.32
N ALA A 16 4.41 10.96 -0.45
CA ALA A 16 4.39 12.27 0.21
C ALA A 16 3.22 13.15 -0.27
N VAL A 17 2.87 13.10 -1.56
CA VAL A 17 1.68 13.78 -2.10
C VAL A 17 0.40 13.19 -1.50
N TRP A 18 0.31 11.87 -1.41
CA TRP A 18 -0.82 11.20 -0.76
C TRP A 18 -1.01 11.66 0.69
N MET A 19 0.05 11.59 1.48
CA MET A 19 0.03 11.99 2.89
C MET A 19 -0.24 13.49 3.06
N GLY A 20 0.45 14.33 2.28
CA GLY A 20 0.27 15.78 2.34
C GLY A 20 -1.18 16.21 2.03
N LEU A 21 -1.79 15.62 1.01
CA LEU A 21 -3.19 15.89 0.67
C LEU A 21 -4.17 15.29 1.69
N MET A 22 -3.81 14.21 2.39
CA MET A 22 -4.62 13.66 3.47
C MET A 22 -4.76 14.66 4.64
N PHE A 23 -3.69 15.38 4.97
CA PHE A 23 -3.73 16.40 6.02
C PHE A 23 -4.28 17.75 5.55
N ALA A 24 -4.16 18.06 4.25
CA ALA A 24 -4.57 19.36 3.70
C ALA A 24 -6.06 19.41 3.31
N LEU A 25 -6.69 18.27 3.02
CA LEU A 25 -8.07 18.22 2.53
C LEU A 25 -9.01 17.62 3.58
N PRO A 26 -10.29 18.05 3.62
CA PRO A 26 -11.28 17.47 4.54
C PRO A 26 -11.54 15.98 4.19
N PRO A 27 -11.95 15.14 5.17
CA PRO A 27 -12.17 13.71 4.98
C PRO A 27 -13.50 13.43 4.25
N THR A 28 -13.57 13.79 2.96
CA THR A 28 -14.73 13.57 2.10
C THR A 28 -14.40 12.62 0.95
N ALA A 29 -15.43 12.02 0.33
CA ALA A 29 -15.26 11.16 -0.82
C ALA A 29 -14.65 11.90 -2.03
N LEU A 30 -15.00 13.16 -2.23
CA LEU A 30 -14.42 14.00 -3.29
C LEU A 30 -12.93 14.27 -3.02
N SER A 31 -12.57 14.65 -1.79
CA SER A 31 -11.17 14.85 -1.40
C SER A 31 -10.34 13.58 -1.61
N TYR A 32 -10.91 12.41 -1.30
CA TYR A 32 -10.25 11.14 -1.55
C TYR A 32 -10.01 10.90 -3.05
N ALA A 33 -11.01 11.17 -3.90
CA ALA A 33 -10.88 11.04 -5.34
C ALA A 33 -9.81 12.00 -5.91
N VAL A 34 -9.79 13.26 -5.47
CA VAL A 34 -8.76 14.27 -5.84
C VAL A 34 -7.37 13.80 -5.41
N ARG A 35 -7.22 13.33 -4.17
CA ARG A 35 -5.98 12.80 -3.63
C ARG A 35 -5.48 11.60 -4.44
N SER A 36 -6.38 10.66 -4.77
CA SER A 36 -6.04 9.49 -5.60
C SER A 36 -5.59 9.90 -6.99
N ALA A 37 -6.29 10.83 -7.65
CA ALA A 37 -5.93 11.31 -8.98
C ALA A 37 -4.56 12.01 -8.99
N ALA A 38 -4.31 12.90 -8.03
CA ALA A 38 -3.02 13.60 -7.90
C ALA A 38 -1.87 12.62 -7.66
N THR A 39 -2.06 11.66 -6.75
CA THR A 39 -1.06 10.62 -6.46
C THR A 39 -0.78 9.73 -7.68
N LEU A 40 -1.82 9.35 -8.42
CA LEU A 40 -1.68 8.58 -9.66
C LEU A 40 -0.86 9.34 -10.70
N LEU A 41 -1.16 10.60 -10.95
CA LEU A 41 -0.44 11.44 -11.91
C LEU A 41 1.05 11.56 -11.56
N VAL A 42 1.35 11.84 -10.29
CA VAL A 42 2.73 11.92 -9.81
C VAL A 42 3.42 10.55 -9.86
N GLY A 43 2.72 9.47 -9.49
CA GLY A 43 3.24 8.11 -9.57
C GLY A 43 3.60 7.71 -11.00
N VAL A 44 2.74 8.00 -11.98
CA VAL A 44 3.01 7.76 -13.41
C VAL A 44 4.23 8.55 -13.88
N ALA A 45 4.35 9.83 -13.49
CA ALA A 45 5.51 10.64 -13.84
C ALA A 45 6.83 10.08 -13.25
N CYS A 46 6.78 9.44 -12.08
CA CYS A 46 7.93 8.84 -11.43
C CYS A 46 8.27 7.42 -11.92
N LEU A 47 7.34 6.73 -12.60
CA LEU A 47 7.50 5.33 -13.02
C LEU A 47 8.75 5.06 -13.86
N ALA A 48 9.12 5.96 -14.77
CA ALA A 48 10.29 5.79 -15.63
C ALA A 48 11.58 5.67 -14.81
N VAL A 49 11.71 6.46 -13.75
CA VAL A 49 12.87 6.43 -12.84
C VAL A 49 12.88 5.15 -12.00
N CYS A 50 11.73 4.77 -11.45
CA CYS A 50 11.60 3.56 -10.63
C CYS A 50 11.84 2.27 -11.44
N ARG A 51 11.42 2.22 -12.72
CA ARG A 51 11.62 1.06 -13.61
C ARG A 51 13.09 0.84 -13.97
N GLN A 52 13.88 1.89 -14.14
CA GLN A 52 15.30 1.77 -14.43
C GLN A 52 16.07 1.06 -13.31
N ASP A 53 15.67 1.28 -12.05
CA ASP A 53 16.23 0.59 -10.90
C ASP A 53 15.81 -0.91 -10.86
N SER A 54 14.56 -1.20 -11.21
CA SER A 54 14.00 -2.56 -11.16
C SER A 54 14.51 -3.49 -12.28
N SER A 55 14.94 -2.96 -13.42
CA SER A 55 15.37 -3.76 -14.58
C SER A 55 16.65 -4.58 -14.33
N GLN A 56 17.47 -4.21 -13.35
CA GLN A 56 18.68 -4.94 -12.97
C GLN A 56 18.42 -6.21 -12.15
N ASN A 57 17.19 -6.46 -11.70
CA ASN A 57 16.81 -7.61 -10.89
C ASN A 57 15.94 -8.64 -11.64
N SER A 58 15.82 -8.55 -12.96
CA SER A 58 14.94 -9.41 -13.76
C SER A 58 15.60 -10.72 -14.18
N THR A 59 15.69 -11.66 -13.28
CA THR A 59 15.77 -13.08 -13.64
C THR A 59 14.44 -13.76 -13.36
N VAL A 60 13.88 -14.41 -14.40
CA VAL A 60 12.83 -15.45 -14.33
C VAL A 60 11.39 -15.00 -14.62
N GLU A 61 11.03 -15.11 -15.90
CA GLU A 61 9.65 -14.85 -16.38
C GLU A 61 8.62 -15.90 -15.91
N ARG A 62 9.00 -17.18 -15.77
CA ARG A 62 8.13 -18.23 -15.20
C ARG A 62 7.81 -18.05 -13.73
N SER A 63 8.65 -17.33 -13.01
CA SER A 63 8.47 -17.01 -11.59
C SER A 63 7.39 -15.92 -11.35
N ARG A 64 7.12 -15.05 -12.33
CA ARG A 64 6.20 -13.90 -12.14
C ARG A 64 4.75 -14.33 -11.96
N ILE A 65 4.23 -15.23 -12.78
CA ILE A 65 2.84 -15.71 -12.68
C ILE A 65 2.61 -16.37 -11.31
N ARG A 66 3.55 -17.23 -10.89
CA ARG A 66 3.50 -17.85 -9.55
C ARG A 66 3.56 -16.80 -8.44
N ALA A 67 4.43 -15.79 -8.56
CA ALA A 67 4.56 -14.72 -7.58
C ALA A 67 3.27 -13.91 -7.43
N TYR A 68 2.63 -13.56 -8.55
CA TYR A 68 1.33 -12.88 -8.53
C TYR A 68 0.23 -13.76 -7.94
N ALA A 69 0.15 -15.04 -8.32
CA ALA A 69 -0.83 -15.97 -7.78
C ALA A 69 -0.71 -16.12 -6.26
N VAL A 70 0.52 -16.28 -5.75
CA VAL A 70 0.79 -16.33 -4.30
C VAL A 70 0.42 -15.00 -3.64
N GLY A 71 0.73 -13.87 -4.27
CA GLY A 71 0.33 -12.55 -3.80
C GLY A 71 -1.19 -12.42 -3.67
N ILE A 72 -1.95 -12.81 -4.69
CA ILE A 72 -3.42 -12.77 -4.68
C ILE A 72 -3.98 -13.63 -3.52
N VAL A 73 -3.49 -14.87 -3.37
CA VAL A 73 -3.93 -15.77 -2.29
C VAL A 73 -3.59 -15.18 -0.92
N ALA A 74 -2.38 -14.65 -0.74
CA ALA A 74 -1.96 -13.98 0.49
C ALA A 74 -2.82 -12.73 0.77
N GLY A 75 -3.13 -11.94 -0.25
CA GLY A 75 -4.01 -10.77 -0.12
C GLY A 75 -5.42 -11.13 0.33
N ALA A 76 -6.00 -12.21 -0.21
CA ALA A 76 -7.28 -12.70 0.26
C ALA A 76 -7.25 -13.17 1.73
N ALA A 77 -6.18 -13.87 2.13
CA ALA A 77 -5.99 -14.28 3.52
C ALA A 77 -5.82 -13.07 4.46
N VAL A 78 -5.07 -12.05 4.03
CA VAL A 78 -4.91 -10.79 4.78
C VAL A 78 -6.26 -10.06 4.89
N CYS A 79 -7.06 -10.01 3.83
CA CYS A 79 -8.41 -9.43 3.89
C CYS A 79 -9.28 -10.14 4.94
N ALA A 80 -9.30 -11.47 4.95
CA ALA A 80 -10.01 -12.25 5.98
C ALA A 80 -9.49 -11.92 7.39
N MET A 81 -8.17 -11.85 7.56
CA MET A 81 -7.57 -11.45 8.83
C MET A 81 -8.03 -10.05 9.27
N TRP A 82 -8.07 -9.06 8.37
CA TRP A 82 -8.54 -7.71 8.70
C TRP A 82 -9.99 -7.67 9.17
N ILE A 83 -10.85 -8.51 8.60
CA ILE A 83 -12.27 -8.60 8.97
C ILE A 83 -12.44 -9.26 10.35
N TRP A 84 -11.67 -10.30 10.62
CA TRP A 84 -11.88 -11.15 11.80
C TRP A 84 -11.00 -10.79 13.01
N LEU A 85 -9.85 -10.12 12.79
CA LEU A 85 -8.95 -9.78 13.89
C LEU A 85 -9.53 -8.61 14.70
N PRO A 86 -9.72 -8.76 16.02
CA PRO A 86 -10.18 -7.65 16.85
C PRO A 86 -9.16 -6.52 16.91
N THR A 87 -9.63 -5.31 17.16
CA THR A 87 -8.77 -4.12 17.33
C THR A 87 -8.09 -4.09 18.71
N TRP A 88 -8.56 -4.87 19.67
CA TRP A 88 -7.99 -4.90 21.01
C TRP A 88 -6.45 -4.99 21.00
N PRO A 89 -5.71 -4.23 21.84
CA PRO A 89 -6.17 -3.35 22.92
C PRO A 89 -6.57 -1.91 22.49
N PHE A 90 -6.69 -1.64 21.20
CA PHE A 90 -7.04 -0.32 20.66
C PHE A 90 -8.57 -0.21 20.52
N PRO A 91 -9.12 1.01 20.62
CA PRO A 91 -10.54 1.23 20.39
C PRO A 91 -10.91 0.95 18.92
N GLU A 92 -12.15 0.54 18.68
CA GLU A 92 -12.69 0.49 17.31
C GLU A 92 -12.70 1.89 16.69
N PRO A 93 -12.35 2.00 15.39
CA PRO A 93 -12.42 3.28 14.68
C PRO A 93 -13.84 3.85 14.73
N THR A 94 -13.96 5.12 15.08
CA THR A 94 -15.23 5.83 15.02
C THR A 94 -15.60 6.18 13.59
N VAL A 95 -16.82 5.87 13.19
CA VAL A 95 -17.32 6.12 11.83
C VAL A 95 -18.46 7.11 11.90
N PRO A 96 -18.44 8.19 11.10
CA PRO A 96 -19.60 9.05 10.97
C PRO A 96 -20.81 8.27 10.43
N ASP A 97 -21.99 8.57 10.95
CA ASP A 97 -23.25 8.03 10.44
C ASP A 97 -24.15 9.19 9.98
N PRO A 98 -24.44 9.28 8.67
CA PRO A 98 -24.01 8.38 7.59
C PRO A 98 -22.54 8.55 7.21
N SER A 99 -21.91 7.45 6.77
CA SER A 99 -20.53 7.48 6.28
C SER A 99 -20.39 8.44 5.07
N PRO A 100 -19.32 9.27 5.00
CA PRO A 100 -19.08 10.16 3.87
C PRO A 100 -18.77 9.40 2.57
N TYR A 101 -18.49 8.09 2.65
CA TYR A 101 -18.18 7.23 1.51
C TYR A 101 -19.34 6.34 1.07
N ALA A 102 -20.47 6.36 1.79
CA ALA A 102 -21.63 5.56 1.43
C ALA A 102 -22.26 6.05 0.13
N PRO A 103 -22.76 5.15 -0.75
CA PRO A 103 -23.41 5.55 -2.00
C PRO A 103 -24.63 6.45 -1.78
N THR A 104 -25.29 6.33 -0.63
CA THR A 104 -26.42 7.19 -0.22
C THR A 104 -25.99 8.61 0.10
N THR A 105 -24.71 8.81 0.50
CA THR A 105 -24.16 10.11 0.89
C THR A 105 -23.45 10.81 -0.28
N CYS A 106 -22.58 10.07 -1.01
CA CYS A 106 -21.73 10.69 -2.03
C CYS A 106 -22.01 10.19 -3.46
N GLY A 107 -22.93 9.23 -3.64
CA GLY A 107 -23.23 8.59 -4.90
C GLY A 107 -22.20 7.51 -5.29
N TRP A 108 -22.64 6.59 -6.15
CA TRP A 108 -21.84 5.44 -6.59
C TRP A 108 -20.51 5.82 -7.23
N THR A 109 -20.46 6.90 -7.99
CA THR A 109 -19.22 7.35 -8.67
C THR A 109 -18.09 7.60 -7.67
N LEU A 110 -18.36 8.31 -6.58
CA LEU A 110 -17.33 8.62 -5.57
C LEU A 110 -17.03 7.42 -4.67
N THR A 111 -18.03 6.58 -4.36
CA THR A 111 -17.81 5.32 -3.65
C THR A 111 -16.88 4.39 -4.44
N LEU A 112 -17.12 4.23 -5.76
CA LEU A 112 -16.25 3.42 -6.62
C LEU A 112 -14.89 4.07 -6.84
N ALA A 113 -14.80 5.40 -6.87
CA ALA A 113 -13.52 6.11 -6.90
C ALA A 113 -12.69 5.86 -5.62
N LYS A 114 -13.35 5.79 -4.45
CA LYS A 114 -12.70 5.39 -3.18
C LYS A 114 -12.16 3.95 -3.27
N LEU A 115 -12.99 3.00 -3.74
CA LEU A 115 -12.57 1.61 -3.93
C LEU A 115 -11.38 1.50 -4.89
N ALA A 116 -11.46 2.13 -6.06
CA ALA A 116 -10.40 2.09 -7.07
C ALA A 116 -9.13 2.78 -6.57
N GLY A 117 -9.25 3.92 -5.90
CA GLY A 117 -8.14 4.67 -5.34
C GLY A 117 -7.40 3.87 -4.26
N SER A 118 -8.13 3.21 -3.36
CA SER A 118 -7.54 2.39 -2.30
C SER A 118 -6.83 1.15 -2.87
N ALA A 119 -7.43 0.48 -3.84
CA ALA A 119 -6.87 -0.75 -4.37
C ALA A 119 -5.77 -0.52 -5.43
N PHE A 120 -5.99 0.40 -6.38
CA PHE A 120 -5.12 0.49 -7.56
C PHE A 120 -4.20 1.72 -7.58
N VAL A 121 -4.35 2.65 -6.63
CA VAL A 121 -3.48 3.82 -6.54
C VAL A 121 -2.61 3.75 -5.29
N ILE A 122 -3.23 3.79 -4.11
CA ILE A 122 -2.42 3.90 -2.89
C ILE A 122 -1.71 2.59 -2.56
N ALA A 123 -2.34 1.42 -2.70
CA ALA A 123 -1.68 0.15 -2.40
C ALA A 123 -0.36 -0.05 -3.17
N PRO A 124 -0.27 0.14 -4.52
CA PRO A 124 1.01 0.12 -5.22
C PRO A 124 2.00 1.18 -4.77
N VAL A 125 1.53 2.40 -4.47
CA VAL A 125 2.38 3.52 -4.03
C VAL A 125 3.01 3.21 -2.68
N GLU A 126 2.23 2.69 -1.73
CA GLU A 126 2.74 2.26 -0.43
C GLU A 126 3.78 1.13 -0.55
N GLU A 127 3.54 0.13 -1.39
CA GLU A 127 4.51 -0.94 -1.58
C GLU A 127 5.82 -0.43 -2.18
N VAL A 128 5.76 0.49 -3.14
CA VAL A 128 6.96 1.14 -3.69
C VAL A 128 7.68 1.95 -2.60
N PHE A 129 6.96 2.73 -1.80
CA PHE A 129 7.56 3.51 -0.73
C PHE A 129 8.14 2.62 0.37
N PHE A 130 7.34 1.70 0.95
CA PHE A 130 7.77 0.91 2.11
C PHE A 130 8.81 -0.15 1.76
N ARG A 131 8.65 -0.90 0.65
CA ARG A 131 9.51 -2.06 0.32
C ARG A 131 10.64 -1.70 -0.63
N SER A 132 10.35 -0.86 -1.66
CA SER A 132 11.41 -0.52 -2.60
C SER A 132 12.27 0.66 -2.16
N PHE A 133 11.76 1.55 -1.27
CA PHE A 133 12.53 2.66 -0.73
C PHE A 133 12.88 2.46 0.74
N LEU A 134 11.93 2.60 1.68
CA LEU A 134 12.18 2.70 3.12
C LEU A 134 12.96 1.50 3.66
N TYR A 135 12.52 0.28 3.35
CA TYR A 135 13.20 -0.95 3.77
C TYR A 135 14.67 -0.97 3.35
N ARG A 136 14.93 -0.72 2.07
CA ARG A 136 16.30 -0.71 1.54
C ARG A 136 17.13 0.45 2.08
N TRP A 137 16.52 1.62 2.31
CA TRP A 137 17.17 2.79 2.87
C TRP A 137 17.54 2.63 4.35
N LEU A 138 16.77 1.87 5.12
CA LEU A 138 17.11 1.49 6.48
C LEU A 138 18.33 0.56 6.53
N ILE A 139 18.57 -0.23 5.47
CA ILE A 139 19.77 -1.07 5.34
C ILE A 139 20.98 -0.23 4.92
N ASP A 140 20.83 0.62 3.92
CA ASP A 140 21.89 1.48 3.39
C ASP A 140 21.30 2.76 2.76
N ARG A 141 21.93 3.91 3.01
CA ARG A 141 21.53 5.19 2.40
C ARG A 141 21.59 5.17 0.88
N ASN A 142 22.50 4.39 0.30
CA ASN A 142 22.52 4.08 -1.12
C ASN A 142 21.55 2.95 -1.46
N PHE A 143 20.27 3.13 -1.13
CA PHE A 143 19.23 2.10 -1.21
C PHE A 143 19.12 1.44 -2.59
N ALA A 144 19.40 2.17 -3.67
CA ALA A 144 19.35 1.64 -5.03
C ALA A 144 20.38 0.52 -5.29
N ALA A 145 21.45 0.45 -4.50
CA ALA A 145 22.44 -0.61 -4.54
C ALA A 145 22.04 -1.85 -3.70
N VAL A 146 21.04 -1.71 -2.82
CA VAL A 146 20.58 -2.80 -1.97
C VAL A 146 19.58 -3.67 -2.75
N PRO A 147 19.86 -4.97 -3.00
CA PRO A 147 18.88 -5.83 -3.64
C PRO A 147 17.68 -6.06 -2.72
N LEU A 148 16.47 -6.08 -3.28
CA LEU A 148 15.24 -6.30 -2.50
C LEU A 148 15.23 -7.67 -1.80
N THR A 149 15.94 -8.64 -2.34
CA THR A 149 16.09 -10.00 -1.78
C THR A 149 16.99 -10.08 -0.55
N ARG A 150 17.73 -9.00 -0.21
CA ARG A 150 18.54 -8.95 1.00
C ARG A 150 17.62 -8.86 2.21
N PHE A 151 17.70 -9.87 3.09
CA PHE A 151 16.97 -9.84 4.36
C PHE A 151 17.81 -9.15 5.44
N ASP A 152 17.22 -8.18 6.11
CA ASP A 152 17.75 -7.52 7.31
C ASP A 152 16.63 -7.42 8.33
N LEU A 153 16.80 -8.05 9.49
CA LEU A 153 15.75 -8.17 10.50
C LEU A 153 15.35 -6.80 11.07
N SER A 154 16.33 -5.93 11.32
CA SER A 154 16.07 -4.60 11.89
C SER A 154 15.25 -3.74 10.91
N ALA A 155 15.69 -3.65 9.67
CA ALA A 155 14.97 -2.92 8.63
C ALA A 155 13.58 -3.50 8.39
N PHE A 156 13.43 -4.82 8.44
CA PHE A 156 12.14 -5.52 8.28
C PHE A 156 11.16 -5.15 9.39
N LEU A 157 11.59 -5.22 10.65
CA LEU A 157 10.73 -4.90 11.80
C LEU A 157 10.37 -3.41 11.84
N TRP A 158 11.33 -2.51 11.58
CA TRP A 158 11.05 -1.07 11.52
C TRP A 158 10.09 -0.73 10.39
N THR A 159 10.25 -1.32 9.22
CA THR A 159 9.33 -1.08 8.09
C THR A 159 7.91 -1.55 8.42
N ALA A 160 7.76 -2.74 9.02
CA ALA A 160 6.44 -3.25 9.43
C ALA A 160 5.82 -2.39 10.52
N LEU A 161 6.62 -1.92 11.48
CA LEU A 161 6.16 -1.02 12.55
C LEU A 161 5.70 0.33 11.98
N ILE A 162 6.51 0.98 11.14
CA ILE A 162 6.15 2.29 10.56
C ILE A 162 4.89 2.15 9.70
N PHE A 163 4.77 1.08 8.90
CA PHE A 163 3.56 0.77 8.14
C PHE A 163 2.34 0.63 9.05
N SER A 164 2.49 0.02 10.23
CA SER A 164 1.38 -0.18 11.16
C SER A 164 0.87 1.12 11.78
N LEU A 165 1.73 2.11 11.96
CA LEU A 165 1.39 3.41 12.56
C LEU A 165 0.51 4.29 11.66
N GLU A 166 0.38 3.95 10.38
CA GLU A 166 -0.48 4.67 9.43
C GLU A 166 -1.92 4.13 9.38
N HIS A 167 -2.22 3.11 10.17
CA HIS A 167 -3.49 2.41 10.12
C HIS A 167 -4.20 2.42 11.46
N ASP A 168 -5.52 2.53 11.42
CA ASP A 168 -6.38 2.54 12.61
C ASP A 168 -6.44 1.16 13.31
N ARG A 169 -5.93 0.10 12.66
CA ARG A 169 -5.82 -1.27 13.19
C ARG A 169 -4.36 -1.73 13.23
N PRO A 170 -3.54 -1.20 14.17
CA PRO A 170 -2.09 -1.33 14.09
C PRO A 170 -1.59 -2.77 14.19
N ILE A 171 -2.25 -3.66 14.92
CA ILE A 171 -1.85 -5.08 14.99
C ILE A 171 -2.07 -5.77 13.66
N ALA A 172 -3.24 -5.62 13.05
CA ALA A 172 -3.53 -6.16 11.73
C ALA A 172 -2.57 -5.61 10.69
N ALA A 173 -2.29 -4.30 10.75
CA ALA A 173 -1.36 -3.63 9.85
C ALA A 173 0.09 -4.10 10.04
N ALA A 174 0.56 -4.35 11.27
CA ALA A 174 1.90 -4.88 11.52
C ALA A 174 2.08 -6.29 10.91
N ILE A 175 1.08 -7.17 11.11
CA ILE A 175 1.08 -8.51 10.51
C ILE A 175 1.03 -8.41 8.98
N THR A 176 0.17 -7.56 8.44
CA THR A 176 0.09 -7.26 6.99
C THR A 176 1.43 -6.76 6.46
N GLY A 177 2.04 -5.80 7.15
CA GLY A 177 3.35 -5.25 6.82
C GLY A 177 4.45 -6.31 6.75
N ALA A 178 4.44 -7.24 7.69
CA ALA A 178 5.36 -8.38 7.70
C ALA A 178 5.10 -9.36 6.53
N ILE A 179 3.83 -9.70 6.25
CA ILE A 179 3.47 -10.60 5.14
C ILE A 179 3.89 -9.99 3.80
N TYR A 180 3.55 -8.72 3.54
CA TYR A 180 3.92 -8.05 2.29
C TYR A 180 5.44 -7.86 2.16
N GLY A 181 6.12 -7.56 3.29
CA GLY A 181 7.58 -7.51 3.34
C GLY A 181 8.23 -8.84 2.94
N LEU A 182 7.75 -9.96 3.47
CA LEU A 182 8.23 -11.29 3.11
C LEU A 182 7.96 -11.63 1.65
N LEU A 183 6.77 -11.31 1.13
CA LEU A 183 6.44 -11.48 -0.29
C LEU A 183 7.40 -10.68 -1.18
N ALA A 184 7.64 -9.41 -0.85
CA ALA A 184 8.56 -8.56 -1.60
C ALA A 184 9.98 -9.12 -1.63
N ILE A 185 10.50 -9.57 -0.49
CA ILE A 185 11.87 -10.11 -0.35
C ILE A 185 12.01 -11.45 -1.07
N ARG A 186 11.02 -12.34 -0.98
CA ARG A 186 11.13 -13.72 -1.50
C ARG A 186 10.67 -13.86 -2.94
N MET A 187 9.75 -13.04 -3.40
CA MET A 187 9.05 -13.19 -4.67
C MET A 187 9.03 -11.91 -5.52
N GLY A 188 9.59 -10.82 -4.99
CA GLY A 188 9.66 -9.52 -5.66
C GLY A 188 8.48 -8.60 -5.35
N ILE A 189 8.67 -7.32 -5.63
CA ILE A 189 7.70 -6.26 -5.31
C ILE A 189 6.32 -6.49 -5.94
N GLY A 190 6.25 -7.09 -7.12
CA GLY A 190 4.98 -7.39 -7.79
C GLY A 190 4.06 -8.32 -7.01
N SER A 191 4.62 -9.27 -6.23
CA SER A 191 3.81 -10.14 -5.38
C SER A 191 3.21 -9.40 -4.18
N ALA A 192 3.96 -8.48 -3.57
CA ALA A 192 3.47 -7.62 -2.49
C ALA A 192 2.38 -6.66 -2.99
N ILE A 193 2.60 -6.03 -4.16
CA ILE A 193 1.60 -5.18 -4.80
C ILE A 193 0.32 -5.97 -5.10
N ALA A 194 0.44 -7.18 -5.67
CA ALA A 194 -0.72 -8.03 -5.96
C ALA A 194 -1.48 -8.40 -4.68
N ALA A 195 -0.76 -8.72 -3.59
CA ALA A 195 -1.38 -9.00 -2.29
C ALA A 195 -2.12 -7.78 -1.75
N HIS A 196 -1.49 -6.61 -1.74
CA HIS A 196 -2.07 -5.39 -1.20
C HIS A 196 -3.29 -4.92 -2.02
N VAL A 197 -3.18 -4.92 -3.35
CA VAL A 197 -4.31 -4.63 -4.25
C VAL A 197 -5.48 -5.57 -3.99
N THR A 198 -5.21 -6.86 -3.86
CA THR A 198 -6.27 -7.87 -3.59
C THR A 198 -6.91 -7.63 -2.23
N THR A 199 -6.12 -7.37 -1.19
CA THR A 199 -6.64 -7.06 0.15
C THR A 199 -7.57 -5.86 0.11
N ASN A 200 -7.12 -4.73 -0.46
CA ASN A 200 -7.90 -3.50 -0.48
C ASN A 200 -9.15 -3.61 -1.36
N LEU A 201 -9.06 -4.32 -2.47
CA LEU A 201 -10.21 -4.58 -3.35
C LEU A 201 -11.28 -5.41 -2.64
N LEU A 202 -10.89 -6.55 -2.06
CA LEU A 202 -11.82 -7.44 -1.37
C LEU A 202 -12.40 -6.79 -0.10
N LEU A 203 -11.57 -6.09 0.67
CA LEU A 203 -12.02 -5.36 1.85
C LEU A 203 -12.98 -4.25 1.48
N GLY A 204 -12.69 -3.47 0.43
CA GLY A 204 -13.60 -2.43 -0.04
C GLY A 204 -14.92 -2.97 -0.58
N LEU A 205 -14.92 -4.11 -1.29
CA LEU A 205 -16.15 -4.81 -1.69
C LEU A 205 -16.94 -5.29 -0.47
N HIS A 206 -16.26 -5.81 0.55
CA HIS A 206 -16.89 -6.19 1.83
C HIS A 206 -17.54 -4.98 2.52
N VAL A 207 -16.83 -3.84 2.58
CA VAL A 207 -17.35 -2.58 3.13
C VAL A 207 -18.64 -2.16 2.45
N ILE A 208 -18.65 -2.12 1.13
CA ILE A 208 -19.82 -1.70 0.34
C ILE A 208 -21.00 -2.66 0.54
N HIS A 209 -20.73 -3.98 0.53
CA HIS A 209 -21.78 -5.00 0.61
C HIS A 209 -22.42 -5.08 2.00
N HIS A 210 -21.61 -4.93 3.05
CA HIS A 210 -22.07 -5.10 4.45
C HIS A 210 -22.24 -3.79 5.21
N ASN A 211 -22.04 -2.63 4.56
CA ASN A 211 -22.00 -1.31 5.20
C ASN A 211 -20.98 -1.24 6.36
N ALA A 212 -19.85 -1.97 6.22
CA ALA A 212 -18.82 -2.09 7.24
C ALA A 212 -17.83 -0.92 7.20
N TRP A 213 -18.34 0.32 7.31
CA TRP A 213 -17.58 1.57 7.07
C TRP A 213 -16.40 1.78 8.02
N GLN A 214 -16.32 1.05 9.13
CA GLN A 214 -15.19 1.05 10.06
C GLN A 214 -13.86 0.59 9.45
N PHE A 215 -13.88 0.05 8.23
CA PHE A 215 -12.67 -0.34 7.51
C PHE A 215 -12.24 0.70 6.44
N TRP A 216 -12.94 1.87 6.37
CA TRP A 216 -12.65 2.87 5.31
C TRP A 216 -12.33 4.27 5.83
#